data_60ab7db56497fb7ccf1f970251d3d281
#
_entry.id   60ab7db56497fb7ccf1f970251d3d281
#
_cell.length_a   1.000
_cell.length_b   1.000
_cell.length_c   1.000
_cell.angle_alpha   90.00
_cell.angle_beta   90.00
_cell.angle_gamma   90.00
#
_symmetry.space_group_name_H-M   'P 1'
#
loop_
_entity.id
_entity.type
_entity.pdbx_description
1 polymer ?
#
loop_
_entity_poly.entity_id
_entity_poly.type
_entity_poly.pdbx_seq_one_letter_code
_entity_poly.pdbx_strand_id
1 'polypeptide(L)'
;PVIDVLTLTCNGEPTLYPKLNELIDEINKIKGSTKTLILSNGSTIYKEDIFNTLLKIDIVKLSLDCVSEKCFKKLDRVNSSVETQKIVPSMIEFSQKTQKDLVLEILFVKDLNDKDEEISLLYQALIQINPTRVDIGTIDRPPAYDVKPVSYEFLQSVANKFININVNIVYKNRPKSIQSFSLNEITSMLKRRPLTREDIENMFDIESKNILDSLIKDEIVTIIDSSGVDFYKCL
;
A
#
# COMPACT_ATOMS: atom_id res chain seq x y z
N PRO A 1 20.95 6.28 15.66
CA PRO A 1 20.66 5.65 14.39
C PRO A 1 20.37 6.71 13.33
N VAL A 2 20.84 6.49 12.11
CA VAL A 2 20.50 7.34 10.96
C VAL A 2 19.12 6.89 10.49
N ILE A 3 18.21 7.83 10.29
CA ILE A 3 16.87 7.57 9.75
C ILE A 3 16.89 7.97 8.28
N ASP A 4 16.66 7.01 7.37
CA ASP A 4 16.66 7.26 5.94
C ASP A 4 15.33 7.89 5.47
N VAL A 5 14.20 7.38 6.00
CA VAL A 5 12.86 7.81 5.57
C VAL A 5 11.92 7.96 6.77
N LEU A 6 11.20 9.08 6.81
CA LEU A 6 10.07 9.34 7.71
C LEU A 6 8.77 9.13 6.92
N THR A 7 8.00 8.10 7.28
CA THR A 7 6.75 7.77 6.59
C THR A 7 5.54 8.36 7.31
N LEU A 8 4.76 9.14 6.56
CA LEU A 8 3.47 9.66 7.00
C LEU A 8 2.37 8.70 6.52
N THR A 9 1.72 8.07 7.48
CA THR A 9 0.60 7.14 7.27
C THR A 9 -0.37 7.22 8.44
N CYS A 10 -1.60 6.77 8.27
CA CYS A 10 -2.60 6.74 9.33
C CYS A 10 -3.58 5.56 9.12
N ASN A 11 -4.52 5.37 10.06
CA ASN A 11 -5.60 4.38 9.95
C ASN A 11 -6.73 4.82 8.99
N GLY A 12 -6.46 5.77 8.10
CA GLY A 12 -7.37 6.30 7.10
C GLY A 12 -6.55 6.99 6.01
N GLU A 13 -7.02 8.13 5.54
CA GLU A 13 -6.34 8.91 4.50
C GLU A 13 -5.60 10.11 5.13
N PRO A 14 -4.25 10.14 5.09
CA PRO A 14 -3.49 11.21 5.73
C PRO A 14 -3.75 12.60 5.14
N THR A 15 -4.13 12.71 3.87
CA THR A 15 -4.46 13.99 3.25
C THR A 15 -5.76 14.62 3.75
N LEU A 16 -6.54 13.89 4.56
CA LEU A 16 -7.69 14.44 5.27
C LEU A 16 -7.33 15.10 6.61
N TYR A 17 -6.06 15.01 7.05
CA TYR A 17 -5.62 15.68 8.27
C TYR A 17 -5.59 17.20 8.06
N PRO A 18 -6.38 18.00 8.80
CA PRO A 18 -6.56 19.42 8.50
C PRO A 18 -5.29 20.26 8.59
N LYS A 19 -4.29 19.80 9.35
CA LYS A 19 -3.02 20.49 9.56
C LYS A 19 -1.85 19.80 8.86
N LEU A 20 -2.12 19.04 7.80
CA LEU A 20 -1.06 18.30 7.08
C LEU A 20 0.02 19.25 6.56
N ASN A 21 -0.38 20.38 5.98
CA ASN A 21 0.55 21.35 5.44
C ASN A 21 1.49 21.92 6.52
N GLU A 22 0.95 22.32 7.67
CA GLU A 22 1.73 22.81 8.80
C GLU A 22 2.69 21.73 9.32
N LEU A 23 2.20 20.48 9.44
CA LEU A 23 3.01 19.34 9.87
C LEU A 23 4.19 19.10 8.94
N ILE A 24 3.97 19.12 7.62
CA ILE A 24 5.04 18.95 6.63
C ILE A 24 6.05 20.09 6.70
N ASP A 25 5.60 21.31 6.87
CA ASP A 25 6.49 22.47 7.01
C ASP A 25 7.38 22.35 8.26
N GLU A 26 6.84 21.90 9.40
CA GLU A 26 7.63 21.67 10.61
C GLU A 26 8.60 20.49 10.46
N ILE A 27 8.16 19.37 9.87
CA ILE A 27 9.05 18.24 9.60
C ILE A 27 10.21 18.65 8.69
N ASN A 28 9.95 19.42 7.64
CA ASN A 28 10.98 19.85 6.69
C ASN A 28 12.03 20.76 7.31
N LYS A 29 11.71 21.48 8.40
CA LYS A 29 12.68 22.30 9.15
C LYS A 29 13.68 21.45 9.96
N ILE A 30 13.26 20.27 10.44
CA ILE A 30 14.03 19.48 11.40
C ILE A 30 14.56 18.15 10.85
N LYS A 31 14.06 17.69 9.70
CA LYS A 31 14.38 16.36 9.17
C LYS A 31 15.83 16.17 8.71
N GLY A 32 16.57 17.25 8.46
CA GLY A 32 17.93 17.18 7.90
C GLY A 32 17.96 16.46 6.55
N SER A 33 18.77 15.39 6.44
CA SER A 33 18.88 14.54 5.25
C SER A 33 17.83 13.43 5.15
N THR A 34 17.02 13.21 6.20
CA THR A 34 15.93 12.21 6.20
C THR A 34 14.89 12.56 5.15
N LYS A 35 14.54 11.63 4.27
CA LYS A 35 13.46 11.83 3.30
C LYS A 35 12.09 11.69 3.95
N THR A 36 11.13 12.50 3.53
CA THR A 36 9.72 12.33 3.88
C THR A 36 9.03 11.48 2.82
N LEU A 37 8.19 10.54 3.26
CA LEU A 37 7.32 9.71 2.43
C LEU A 37 5.89 9.83 2.91
N ILE A 38 4.92 10.05 2.01
CA ILE A 38 3.49 9.94 2.31
C ILE A 38 2.87 8.76 1.55
N LEU A 39 2.01 8.00 2.23
CA LEU A 39 1.18 6.95 1.62
C LEU A 39 -0.26 7.46 1.58
N SER A 40 -0.81 7.70 0.39
CA SER A 40 -2.15 8.26 0.20
C SER A 40 -2.94 7.47 -0.85
N ASN A 41 -4.25 7.38 -0.69
CA ASN A 41 -5.14 6.80 -1.68
C ASN A 41 -5.40 7.71 -2.89
N GLY A 42 -4.79 8.90 -2.94
CA GLY A 42 -4.90 9.85 -4.05
C GLY A 42 -6.25 10.54 -4.20
N SER A 43 -7.26 10.21 -3.39
CA SER A 43 -8.64 10.70 -3.57
C SER A 43 -8.82 12.21 -3.44
N THR A 44 -7.84 12.91 -2.93
CA THR A 44 -7.89 14.36 -2.68
C THR A 44 -6.87 15.16 -3.47
N ILE A 45 -6.07 14.52 -4.33
CA ILE A 45 -4.97 15.16 -5.06
C ILE A 45 -5.41 16.35 -5.92
N TYR A 46 -6.66 16.38 -6.37
CA TYR A 46 -7.22 17.48 -7.16
C TYR A 46 -7.57 18.74 -6.34
N LYS A 47 -7.48 18.68 -5.00
CA LYS A 47 -7.64 19.84 -4.13
C LYS A 47 -6.34 20.63 -4.09
N GLU A 48 -6.41 21.93 -4.39
CA GLU A 48 -5.25 22.80 -4.55
C GLU A 48 -4.34 22.83 -3.30
N ASP A 49 -4.92 22.89 -2.11
CA ASP A 49 -4.22 22.89 -0.84
C ASP A 49 -3.44 21.58 -0.60
N ILE A 50 -4.08 20.45 -0.91
CA ILE A 50 -3.44 19.12 -0.82
C ILE A 50 -2.36 18.97 -1.89
N PHE A 51 -2.66 19.33 -3.13
CA PHE A 51 -1.69 19.28 -4.23
C PHE A 51 -0.41 20.06 -3.88
N ASN A 52 -0.54 21.27 -3.39
CA ASN A 52 0.59 22.13 -2.99
C ASN A 52 1.34 21.55 -1.77
N THR A 53 0.63 20.91 -0.84
CA THR A 53 1.25 20.23 0.30
C THR A 53 2.07 19.03 -0.14
N LEU A 54 1.54 18.20 -1.04
CA LEU A 54 2.23 17.02 -1.57
C LEU A 54 3.52 17.40 -2.31
N LEU A 55 3.57 18.54 -3.01
CA LEU A 55 4.80 19.03 -3.67
C LEU A 55 5.96 19.30 -2.69
N LYS A 56 5.71 19.43 -1.39
CA LYS A 56 6.74 19.64 -0.35
C LYS A 56 7.37 18.33 0.15
N ILE A 57 6.79 17.18 -0.18
CA ILE A 57 7.17 15.84 0.32
C ILE A 57 8.17 15.19 -0.64
N ASP A 58 9.21 14.52 -0.13
CA ASP A 58 10.29 13.98 -0.96
C ASP A 58 9.86 12.75 -1.77
N ILE A 59 8.96 11.91 -1.23
CA ILE A 59 8.44 10.74 -1.91
C ILE A 59 6.92 10.73 -1.71
N VAL A 60 6.18 10.84 -2.79
CA VAL A 60 4.71 10.74 -2.76
C VAL A 60 4.31 9.41 -3.36
N LYS A 61 3.73 8.52 -2.54
CA LYS A 61 3.20 7.24 -2.99
C LYS A 61 1.68 7.29 -2.99
N LEU A 62 1.09 7.18 -4.19
CA LEU A 62 -0.35 7.24 -4.41
C LEU A 62 -0.89 5.89 -4.90
N SER A 63 -2.05 5.47 -4.39
CA SER A 63 -2.77 4.34 -4.96
C SER A 63 -3.52 4.75 -6.22
N LEU A 64 -3.47 3.88 -7.24
CA LEU A 64 -4.25 3.99 -8.46
C LEU A 64 -4.72 2.61 -8.90
N ASP A 65 -5.66 2.04 -8.16
CA ASP A 65 -6.15 0.68 -8.40
C ASP A 65 -7.13 0.60 -9.58
N CYS A 66 -7.73 1.74 -9.92
CA CYS A 66 -8.74 1.89 -10.96
C CYS A 66 -8.57 3.16 -11.79
N VAL A 67 -9.11 3.14 -13.02
CA VAL A 67 -9.28 4.32 -13.88
C VAL A 67 -10.74 4.49 -14.29
N SER A 68 -11.44 3.39 -14.58
CA SER A 68 -12.85 3.46 -14.94
C SER A 68 -13.74 3.76 -13.73
N GLU A 69 -14.82 4.54 -13.92
CA GLU A 69 -15.80 4.78 -12.86
C GLU A 69 -16.42 3.48 -12.29
N LYS A 70 -16.58 2.49 -13.16
CA LYS A 70 -17.12 1.19 -12.77
C LYS A 70 -16.20 0.48 -11.79
N CYS A 71 -14.88 0.56 -12.03
CA CYS A 71 -13.87 0.00 -11.16
C CYS A 71 -13.81 0.77 -9.84
N PHE A 72 -13.71 2.09 -9.84
CA PHE A 72 -13.74 2.92 -8.64
C PHE A 72 -14.94 2.62 -7.73
N LYS A 73 -16.14 2.43 -8.31
CA LYS A 73 -17.34 2.08 -7.54
C LYS A 73 -17.29 0.69 -6.93
N LYS A 74 -16.66 -0.28 -7.59
CA LYS A 74 -16.65 -1.68 -7.16
C LYS A 74 -15.50 -2.00 -6.21
N LEU A 75 -14.29 -1.57 -6.55
CA LEU A 75 -13.07 -1.89 -5.81
C LEU A 75 -12.81 -0.88 -4.70
N ASP A 76 -12.66 0.40 -5.04
CA ASP A 76 -12.28 1.43 -4.07
C ASP A 76 -13.47 1.92 -3.24
N ARG A 77 -14.70 1.65 -3.68
CA ARG A 77 -15.94 2.06 -3.00
C ARG A 77 -15.93 3.52 -2.59
N VAL A 78 -15.43 4.35 -3.49
CA VAL A 78 -15.24 5.77 -3.27
C VAL A 78 -16.52 6.45 -2.79
N ASN A 79 -16.36 7.38 -1.84
CA ASN A 79 -17.46 8.22 -1.40
C ASN A 79 -17.95 9.09 -2.57
N SER A 80 -19.26 9.35 -2.63
CA SER A 80 -19.88 10.14 -3.70
C SER A 80 -19.37 11.60 -3.80
N SER A 81 -18.69 12.09 -2.76
CA SER A 81 -18.04 13.40 -2.78
C SER A 81 -16.70 13.43 -3.49
N VAL A 82 -16.13 12.26 -3.86
CA VAL A 82 -14.84 12.16 -4.56
C VAL A 82 -15.09 12.26 -6.07
N GLU A 83 -14.44 13.23 -6.69
CA GLU A 83 -14.50 13.45 -8.14
C GLU A 83 -13.47 12.56 -8.86
N THR A 84 -13.79 11.29 -9.05
CA THR A 84 -12.87 10.28 -9.61
C THR A 84 -12.29 10.68 -10.96
N GLN A 85 -13.06 11.39 -11.79
CA GLN A 85 -12.63 11.90 -13.09
C GLN A 85 -11.50 12.94 -12.99
N LYS A 86 -11.27 13.53 -11.83
CA LYS A 86 -10.19 14.50 -11.60
C LYS A 86 -8.89 13.84 -11.10
N ILE A 87 -8.94 12.60 -10.60
CA ILE A 87 -7.78 11.95 -9.96
C ILE A 87 -6.62 11.78 -10.95
N VAL A 88 -6.84 11.06 -12.07
CA VAL A 88 -5.78 10.82 -13.06
C VAL A 88 -5.25 12.11 -13.69
N PRO A 89 -6.10 13.07 -14.14
CA PRO A 89 -5.60 14.37 -14.63
C PRO A 89 -4.74 15.11 -13.61
N SER A 90 -5.11 15.08 -12.32
CA SER A 90 -4.33 15.74 -11.28
C SER A 90 -3.01 15.00 -10.98
N MET A 91 -2.97 13.66 -11.06
CA MET A 91 -1.72 12.90 -10.98
C MET A 91 -0.77 13.22 -12.15
N ILE A 92 -1.30 13.41 -13.35
CA ILE A 92 -0.53 13.84 -14.52
C ILE A 92 0.05 15.23 -14.29
N GLU A 93 -0.76 16.18 -13.87
CA GLU A 93 -0.30 17.53 -13.54
C GLU A 93 0.74 17.52 -12.41
N PHE A 94 0.52 16.70 -11.38
CA PHE A 94 1.44 16.57 -10.26
C PHE A 94 2.80 16.05 -10.71
N SER A 95 2.83 15.02 -11.54
CA SER A 95 4.09 14.44 -12.05
C SER A 95 4.90 15.44 -12.88
N GLN A 96 4.23 16.35 -13.60
CA GLN A 96 4.88 17.40 -14.38
C GLN A 96 5.46 18.53 -13.52
N LYS A 97 4.86 18.76 -12.32
CA LYS A 97 5.28 19.84 -11.43
C LYS A 97 6.26 19.41 -10.36
N THR A 98 6.19 18.14 -9.91
CA THR A 98 7.11 17.63 -8.90
C THR A 98 8.49 17.37 -9.51
N GLN A 99 9.54 17.74 -8.75
CA GLN A 99 10.93 17.34 -9.04
C GLN A 99 11.40 16.18 -8.15
N LYS A 100 10.44 15.54 -7.46
CA LYS A 100 10.65 14.53 -6.42
C LYS A 100 10.04 13.20 -6.87
N ASP A 101 10.23 12.17 -6.07
CA ASP A 101 9.78 10.84 -6.43
C ASP A 101 8.25 10.70 -6.35
N LEU A 102 7.60 10.39 -7.47
CA LEU A 102 6.21 9.94 -7.51
C LEU A 102 6.20 8.43 -7.73
N VAL A 103 5.69 7.71 -6.75
CA VAL A 103 5.50 6.25 -6.82
C VAL A 103 4.00 5.98 -6.90
N LEU A 104 3.57 5.15 -7.84
CA LEU A 104 2.20 4.66 -7.86
C LEU A 104 2.15 3.22 -7.32
N GLU A 105 1.10 2.91 -6.59
CA GLU A 105 0.80 1.55 -6.13
C GLU A 105 -0.50 1.08 -6.77
N ILE A 106 -0.51 -0.14 -7.28
CA ILE A 106 -1.69 -0.78 -7.87
C ILE A 106 -1.92 -2.11 -7.18
N LEU A 107 -3.04 -2.25 -6.49
CA LEU A 107 -3.49 -3.49 -5.90
C LEU A 107 -4.41 -4.23 -6.88
N PHE A 108 -3.93 -5.31 -7.49
CA PHE A 108 -4.77 -6.16 -8.33
C PHE A 108 -5.62 -7.13 -7.51
N VAL A 109 -6.91 -7.13 -7.77
CA VAL A 109 -7.91 -7.98 -7.10
C VAL A 109 -8.69 -8.75 -8.17
N LYS A 110 -8.77 -10.08 -7.97
CA LYS A 110 -9.41 -10.98 -8.93
C LYS A 110 -10.86 -10.58 -9.16
N ASP A 111 -11.29 -10.61 -10.43
CA ASP A 111 -12.63 -10.29 -10.93
C ASP A 111 -13.07 -8.82 -10.75
N LEU A 112 -12.19 -7.94 -10.22
CA LEU A 112 -12.49 -6.53 -10.04
C LEU A 112 -11.73 -5.63 -11.03
N ASN A 113 -10.39 -5.61 -10.98
CA ASN A 113 -9.53 -4.80 -11.87
C ASN A 113 -8.50 -5.61 -12.67
N ASP A 114 -8.67 -6.92 -12.71
CA ASP A 114 -7.80 -7.88 -13.43
C ASP A 114 -8.19 -8.10 -14.91
N LYS A 115 -9.12 -7.32 -15.43
CA LYS A 115 -9.58 -7.44 -16.83
C LYS A 115 -8.72 -6.59 -17.77
N ASP A 116 -8.51 -7.06 -18.99
CA ASP A 116 -7.68 -6.39 -20.00
C ASP A 116 -8.11 -4.94 -20.27
N GLU A 117 -9.40 -4.64 -20.18
CA GLU A 117 -9.92 -3.29 -20.38
C GLU A 117 -9.36 -2.32 -19.30
N GLU A 118 -9.46 -2.71 -18.02
CA GLU A 118 -8.97 -1.88 -16.91
C GLU A 118 -7.43 -1.80 -16.92
N ILE A 119 -6.74 -2.92 -17.20
CA ILE A 119 -5.28 -2.94 -17.35
C ILE A 119 -4.82 -2.00 -18.45
N SER A 120 -5.55 -1.94 -19.58
CA SER A 120 -5.25 -1.03 -20.67
C SER A 120 -5.44 0.43 -20.29
N LEU A 121 -6.49 0.76 -19.55
CA LEU A 121 -6.73 2.11 -19.04
C LEU A 121 -5.65 2.52 -18.03
N LEU A 122 -5.28 1.61 -17.10
CA LEU A 122 -4.17 1.83 -16.17
C LEU A 122 -2.87 2.11 -16.93
N TYR A 123 -2.55 1.30 -17.94
CA TYR A 123 -1.34 1.50 -18.73
C TYR A 123 -1.32 2.87 -19.42
N GLN A 124 -2.44 3.29 -20.03
CA GLN A 124 -2.56 4.60 -20.67
C GLN A 124 -2.38 5.75 -19.65
N ALA A 125 -2.95 5.61 -18.46
CA ALA A 125 -2.78 6.59 -17.40
C ALA A 125 -1.32 6.63 -16.92
N LEU A 126 -0.67 5.48 -16.71
CA LEU A 126 0.72 5.38 -16.28
C LEU A 126 1.70 6.02 -17.27
N ILE A 127 1.50 5.84 -18.57
CA ILE A 127 2.33 6.51 -19.60
C ILE A 127 2.22 8.02 -19.49
N GLN A 128 1.02 8.56 -19.24
CA GLN A 128 0.82 10.00 -19.14
C GLN A 128 1.33 10.57 -17.82
N ILE A 129 1.14 9.84 -16.72
CA ILE A 129 1.63 10.23 -15.39
C ILE A 129 3.16 10.14 -15.36
N ASN A 130 3.76 9.14 -16.01
CA ASN A 130 5.21 8.88 -16.04
C ASN A 130 5.83 8.88 -14.62
N PRO A 131 5.38 8.01 -13.72
CA PRO A 131 5.88 7.96 -12.34
C PRO A 131 7.32 7.43 -12.29
N THR A 132 8.05 7.74 -11.22
CA THR A 132 9.40 7.20 -10.96
C THR A 132 9.40 5.67 -10.87
N ARG A 133 8.32 5.10 -10.30
CA ARG A 133 8.13 3.65 -10.15
C ARG A 133 6.64 3.33 -9.96
N VAL A 134 6.25 2.15 -10.40
CA VAL A 134 4.94 1.55 -10.12
C VAL A 134 5.14 0.28 -9.31
N ASP A 135 4.59 0.23 -8.11
CA ASP A 135 4.54 -0.97 -7.29
C ASP A 135 3.22 -1.70 -7.58
N ILE A 136 3.27 -2.89 -8.17
CA ILE A 136 2.07 -3.71 -8.36
C ILE A 136 2.04 -4.87 -7.37
N GLY A 137 0.87 -5.16 -6.82
CA GLY A 137 0.70 -6.21 -5.83
C GLY A 137 -0.69 -6.81 -5.85
N THR A 138 -0.98 -7.66 -4.89
CA THR A 138 -2.29 -8.24 -4.65
C THR A 138 -2.58 -8.28 -3.15
N ILE A 139 -3.75 -8.79 -2.78
CA ILE A 139 -4.20 -8.90 -1.39
C ILE A 139 -3.19 -9.73 -0.59
N ASP A 140 -2.65 -9.12 0.46
CA ASP A 140 -1.69 -9.74 1.40
C ASP A 140 -2.18 -9.74 2.86
N ARG A 141 -3.39 -9.23 3.10
CA ARG A 141 -4.04 -9.14 4.42
C ARG A 141 -5.48 -9.62 4.33
N PRO A 142 -6.10 -9.98 5.47
CA PRO A 142 -7.53 -10.30 5.47
C PRO A 142 -8.33 -9.15 4.87
N PRO A 143 -8.99 -9.37 3.73
CA PRO A 143 -9.81 -8.32 3.13
C PRO A 143 -11.09 -8.11 3.96
N ALA A 144 -11.61 -6.88 3.94
CA ALA A 144 -12.88 -6.55 4.59
C ALA A 144 -14.11 -7.17 3.86
N TYR A 145 -13.91 -7.70 2.67
CA TYR A 145 -14.95 -8.27 1.80
C TYR A 145 -14.48 -9.60 1.20
N ASP A 146 -15.41 -10.43 0.75
CA ASP A 146 -15.10 -11.67 0.06
C ASP A 146 -14.54 -11.36 -1.35
N VAL A 147 -13.22 -11.19 -1.41
CA VAL A 147 -12.45 -10.94 -2.63
C VAL A 147 -11.21 -11.83 -2.64
N LYS A 148 -10.70 -12.13 -3.83
CA LYS A 148 -9.57 -13.07 -4.00
C LYS A 148 -8.34 -12.37 -4.56
N PRO A 149 -7.12 -12.78 -4.13
CA PRO A 149 -5.89 -12.31 -4.73
C PRO A 149 -5.76 -12.81 -6.18
N VAL A 150 -4.95 -12.12 -6.97
CA VAL A 150 -4.44 -12.61 -8.25
C VAL A 150 -3.15 -13.41 -8.03
N SER A 151 -2.77 -14.23 -9.01
CA SER A 151 -1.53 -15.02 -8.92
C SER A 151 -0.29 -14.17 -9.22
N TYR A 152 0.88 -14.68 -8.86
CA TYR A 152 2.15 -14.06 -9.19
C TYR A 152 2.39 -14.00 -10.70
N GLU A 153 2.03 -15.06 -11.43
CA GLU A 153 2.14 -15.16 -12.88
C GLU A 153 1.27 -14.08 -13.57
N PHE A 154 0.09 -13.80 -13.00
CA PHE A 154 -0.72 -12.70 -13.46
C PHE A 154 0.01 -11.35 -13.28
N LEU A 155 0.57 -11.07 -12.10
CA LEU A 155 1.34 -9.85 -11.85
C LEU A 155 2.53 -9.72 -12.81
N GLN A 156 3.26 -10.82 -13.07
CA GLN A 156 4.34 -10.84 -14.06
C GLN A 156 3.82 -10.51 -15.46
N SER A 157 2.68 -11.07 -15.85
CA SER A 157 2.08 -10.78 -17.16
C SER A 157 1.70 -9.32 -17.32
N VAL A 158 1.16 -8.69 -16.26
CA VAL A 158 0.84 -7.26 -16.24
C VAL A 158 2.12 -6.42 -16.29
N ALA A 159 3.15 -6.75 -15.50
CA ALA A 159 4.42 -6.05 -15.54
C ALA A 159 5.03 -6.05 -16.95
N ASN A 160 4.94 -7.18 -17.66
CA ASN A 160 5.41 -7.30 -19.05
C ASN A 160 4.58 -6.48 -20.05
N LYS A 161 3.29 -6.22 -19.76
CA LYS A 161 2.43 -5.35 -20.58
C LYS A 161 2.73 -3.86 -20.35
N PHE A 162 3.28 -3.47 -19.21
CA PHE A 162 3.60 -2.08 -18.86
C PHE A 162 4.97 -1.67 -19.42
N ILE A 163 5.09 -1.66 -20.74
CA ILE A 163 6.33 -1.36 -21.47
C ILE A 163 6.79 0.07 -21.17
N ASN A 164 8.10 0.26 -20.94
CA ASN A 164 8.74 1.53 -20.59
C ASN A 164 8.31 2.14 -19.25
N ILE A 165 7.70 1.34 -18.37
CA ILE A 165 7.37 1.73 -17.01
C ILE A 165 8.26 0.93 -16.07
N ASN A 166 8.84 1.60 -15.07
CA ASN A 166 9.60 0.95 -14.01
C ASN A 166 8.63 0.26 -13.04
N VAL A 167 8.36 -1.03 -13.27
CA VAL A 167 7.43 -1.83 -12.46
C VAL A 167 8.18 -2.67 -11.46
N ASN A 168 7.76 -2.61 -10.20
CA ASN A 168 8.21 -3.47 -9.12
C ASN A 168 7.03 -4.34 -8.66
N ILE A 169 7.20 -5.67 -8.67
CA ILE A 169 6.17 -6.59 -8.17
C ILE A 169 6.37 -6.78 -6.67
N VAL A 170 5.43 -6.26 -5.89
CA VAL A 170 5.37 -6.45 -4.44
C VAL A 170 4.62 -7.76 -4.17
N TYR A 171 5.35 -8.85 -4.21
CA TYR A 171 4.82 -10.19 -3.92
C TYR A 171 5.58 -10.80 -2.75
N LYS A 172 4.93 -11.68 -1.98
CA LYS A 172 5.44 -12.22 -0.71
C LYS A 172 6.64 -13.18 -0.79
N ASN A 173 7.62 -12.93 -1.63
CA ASN A 173 8.93 -13.58 -1.49
C ASN A 173 9.84 -12.73 -0.60
N ARG A 174 9.49 -12.62 0.69
CA ARG A 174 10.45 -12.05 1.65
C ARG A 174 11.59 -13.06 1.84
N PRO A 175 12.86 -12.63 1.74
CA PRO A 175 13.97 -13.48 2.13
C PRO A 175 13.72 -13.92 3.59
N LYS A 176 13.94 -15.20 3.89
CA LYS A 176 13.82 -15.72 5.25
C LYS A 176 14.78 -14.94 6.15
N SER A 177 14.21 -14.14 7.05
CA SER A 177 14.93 -13.44 8.10
C SER A 177 14.45 -13.99 9.43
N ILE A 178 14.92 -15.19 9.75
CA ILE A 178 14.55 -15.87 10.99
C ILE A 178 15.19 -15.13 12.16
N GLN A 179 14.36 -14.65 13.07
CA GLN A 179 14.75 -13.93 14.29
C GLN A 179 14.00 -14.50 15.48
N SER A 180 14.60 -14.33 16.66
CA SER A 180 13.94 -14.62 17.93
C SER A 180 13.11 -13.41 18.36
N PHE A 181 11.86 -13.66 18.73
CA PHE A 181 10.93 -12.65 19.22
C PHE A 181 10.39 -13.05 20.58
N SER A 182 10.40 -12.11 21.50
CA SER A 182 9.77 -12.28 22.82
C SER A 182 8.24 -12.29 22.69
N LEU A 183 7.55 -12.78 23.72
CA LEU A 183 6.09 -12.77 23.84
C LEU A 183 5.48 -11.38 23.59
N ASN A 184 6.09 -10.33 24.15
CA ASN A 184 5.61 -8.97 24.00
C ASN A 184 5.75 -8.46 22.56
N GLU A 185 6.83 -8.82 21.87
CA GLU A 185 7.04 -8.44 20.46
C GLU A 185 6.05 -9.16 19.54
N ILE A 186 5.84 -10.47 19.75
CA ILE A 186 4.87 -11.25 18.97
C ILE A 186 3.46 -10.67 19.15
N THR A 187 3.04 -10.44 20.41
CA THR A 187 1.74 -9.87 20.72
C THR A 187 1.57 -8.48 20.10
N SER A 188 2.60 -7.64 20.20
CA SER A 188 2.61 -6.29 19.60
C SER A 188 2.55 -6.31 18.07
N MET A 189 3.22 -7.26 17.42
CA MET A 189 3.15 -7.46 15.98
C MET A 189 1.75 -7.86 15.55
N LEU A 190 1.17 -8.89 16.19
CA LEU A 190 -0.16 -9.42 15.86
C LEU A 190 -1.29 -8.43 16.14
N LYS A 191 -1.14 -7.54 17.14
CA LYS A 191 -2.06 -6.42 17.40
C LYS A 191 -2.01 -5.37 16.30
N ARG A 192 -0.83 -5.08 15.76
CA ARG A 192 -0.68 -4.10 14.68
C ARG A 192 -1.17 -4.62 13.34
N ARG A 193 -0.88 -5.90 13.06
CA ARG A 193 -1.37 -6.55 11.83
C ARG A 193 -1.40 -8.07 12.00
N PRO A 194 -2.41 -8.75 11.46
CA PRO A 194 -2.39 -10.21 11.34
C PRO A 194 -1.21 -10.67 10.49
N LEU A 195 -0.61 -11.82 10.85
CA LEU A 195 0.45 -12.47 10.11
C LEU A 195 -0.07 -13.74 9.46
N THR A 196 0.41 -14.05 8.25
CA THR A 196 0.11 -15.33 7.59
C THR A 196 1.01 -16.43 8.13
N ARG A 197 0.64 -17.70 7.88
CA ARG A 197 1.51 -18.85 8.15
C ARG A 197 2.87 -18.68 7.49
N GLU A 198 2.91 -18.21 6.25
CA GLU A 198 4.15 -17.95 5.52
C GLU A 198 5.00 -16.84 6.17
N ASP A 199 4.37 -15.75 6.67
CA ASP A 199 5.11 -14.73 7.42
C ASP A 199 5.79 -15.34 8.65
N ILE A 200 5.07 -16.18 9.41
CA ILE A 200 5.60 -16.87 10.60
C ILE A 200 6.76 -17.79 10.23
N GLU A 201 6.60 -18.60 9.17
CA GLU A 201 7.65 -19.52 8.70
C GLU A 201 8.92 -18.80 8.23
N ASN A 202 8.78 -17.59 7.70
CA ASN A 202 9.89 -16.78 7.18
C ASN A 202 10.55 -15.88 8.23
N MET A 203 9.86 -15.59 9.35
CA MET A 203 10.33 -14.62 10.33
C MET A 203 10.67 -15.23 11.69
N PHE A 204 9.94 -16.28 12.14
CA PHE A 204 10.04 -16.79 13.50
C PHE A 204 11.01 -17.97 13.58
N ASP A 205 11.90 -17.92 14.58
CA ASP A 205 12.68 -19.09 14.99
C ASP A 205 11.81 -20.11 15.77
N ILE A 206 12.42 -21.20 16.20
CA ILE A 206 11.72 -22.27 16.91
C ILE A 206 11.14 -21.77 18.25
N GLU A 207 11.86 -20.92 18.98
CA GLU A 207 11.41 -20.38 20.27
C GLU A 207 10.22 -19.46 20.10
N SER A 208 10.26 -18.57 19.11
CA SER A 208 9.16 -17.68 18.77
C SER A 208 7.90 -18.44 18.34
N LYS A 209 8.06 -19.53 17.57
CA LYS A 209 6.95 -20.42 17.19
C LYS A 209 6.32 -21.10 18.40
N ASN A 210 7.14 -21.58 19.35
CA ASN A 210 6.65 -22.18 20.61
C ASN A 210 5.87 -21.16 21.45
N ILE A 211 6.33 -19.90 21.50
CA ILE A 211 5.60 -18.82 22.18
C ILE A 211 4.26 -18.57 21.48
N LEU A 212 4.23 -18.51 20.16
CA LEU A 212 3.01 -18.34 19.38
C LEU A 212 2.00 -19.48 19.64
N ASP A 213 2.47 -20.73 19.66
CA ASP A 213 1.63 -21.90 19.97
C ASP A 213 1.02 -21.80 21.37
N SER A 214 1.77 -21.29 22.36
CA SER A 214 1.25 -21.04 23.68
C SER A 214 0.18 -19.95 23.68
N LEU A 215 0.39 -18.84 22.96
CA LEU A 215 -0.58 -17.77 22.80
C LEU A 215 -1.88 -18.22 22.13
N ILE A 216 -1.80 -19.19 21.21
CA ILE A 216 -2.99 -19.80 20.59
C ILE A 216 -3.74 -20.68 21.61
N LYS A 217 -3.02 -21.50 22.39
CA LYS A 217 -3.62 -22.34 23.45
C LYS A 217 -4.30 -21.52 24.53
N ASP A 218 -3.73 -20.36 24.85
CA ASP A 218 -4.25 -19.44 25.88
C ASP A 218 -5.35 -18.53 25.32
N GLU A 219 -5.81 -18.78 24.09
CA GLU A 219 -6.85 -18.00 23.38
C GLU A 219 -6.54 -16.50 23.26
N ILE A 220 -5.25 -16.10 23.34
CA ILE A 220 -4.81 -14.72 23.14
C ILE A 220 -4.67 -14.42 21.64
N VAL A 221 -4.31 -15.45 20.85
CA VAL A 221 -4.19 -15.40 19.40
C VAL A 221 -5.18 -16.37 18.78
N THR A 222 -5.92 -15.90 17.77
CA THR A 222 -6.83 -16.73 16.99
C THR A 222 -6.32 -16.84 15.54
N ILE A 223 -6.69 -17.97 14.92
CA ILE A 223 -6.45 -18.18 13.48
C ILE A 223 -7.76 -17.93 12.75
N ILE A 224 -7.73 -17.03 11.79
CA ILE A 224 -8.88 -16.74 10.93
C ILE A 224 -8.54 -17.11 9.49
N ASP A 225 -9.38 -17.93 8.85
CA ASP A 225 -9.31 -18.13 7.41
C ASP A 225 -9.92 -16.92 6.69
N SER A 226 -9.20 -16.41 5.72
CA SER A 226 -9.71 -15.39 4.82
C SER A 226 -9.27 -15.70 3.40
N SER A 227 -10.22 -16.04 2.55
CA SER A 227 -9.99 -16.41 1.13
C SER A 227 -9.02 -17.58 0.94
N GLY A 228 -9.03 -18.56 1.87
CA GLY A 228 -8.15 -19.73 1.83
C GLY A 228 -6.73 -19.47 2.35
N VAL A 229 -6.53 -18.37 3.07
CA VAL A 229 -5.26 -18.04 3.75
C VAL A 229 -5.51 -17.92 5.24
N ASP A 230 -4.74 -18.67 6.03
CA ASP A 230 -4.73 -18.57 7.49
C ASP A 230 -4.00 -17.32 7.96
N PHE A 231 -4.66 -16.52 8.78
CA PHE A 231 -4.09 -15.36 9.44
C PHE A 231 -4.13 -15.50 10.94
N TYR A 232 -3.00 -15.27 11.58
CA TYR A 232 -2.84 -15.23 13.02
C TYR A 232 -3.08 -13.81 13.52
N LYS A 233 -4.06 -13.62 14.39
CA LYS A 233 -4.49 -12.31 14.90
C LYS A 233 -4.60 -12.35 16.42
N CYS A 234 -4.12 -11.31 17.10
CA CYS A 234 -4.37 -11.09 18.52
C CYS A 234 -5.84 -10.65 18.72
N LEU A 235 -6.50 -11.20 19.74
CA LEU A 235 -7.86 -10.85 20.15
C LEU A 235 -7.92 -9.51 20.89
#